data_25ffa46317bc08364c9ab398be80363a
#
_entry.id   25ffa46317bc08364c9ab398be80363a
#
_cell.length_a   1.000
_cell.length_b   1.000
_cell.length_c   1.000
_cell.angle_alpha   90.00
_cell.angle_beta   90.00
_cell.angle_gamma   90.00
#
_symmetry.space_group_name_H-M   'P 1'
#
loop_
_entity.id
_entity.type
_entity.pdbx_description
1 polymer ?
#
loop_
_entity_poly.entity_id
_entity_poly.type
_entity_poly.pdbx_seq_one_letter_code
_entity_poly.pdbx_strand_id
1 'polypeptide(L)'
;WNAIEHRLFSLISLTWRGRPLISHEVIVNTIAATTTRTGLTVHAELDTSQYPTGVTISDQQMDTLPITRHDWHGEWNYTLNPAAPADPGDGDEHLERPNRPSRAWLCHPALTGMDTNRWNELIEKLDVARHAQREAALHHRRRGARRTAAGTGRKAVLDLADRAAITVFYQRFSVSQRTLAALFGITQQSAHNIIRLTRPLLAVIGYTPQPAGIHLNTQAEFTQHAADIGALTPDQANQVCY
;
A
#
# COMPACT_ATOMS: atom_id res chain seq x y z
N TRP A 1 -23.12 8.03 4.95
CA TRP A 1 -23.10 7.45 3.61
C TRP A 1 -21.67 7.11 3.21
N ASN A 2 -21.29 5.87 3.41
CA ASN A 2 -19.96 5.39 3.09
C ASN A 2 -19.86 5.13 1.57
N ALA A 3 -18.91 5.76 0.89
CA ALA A 3 -18.72 5.61 -0.56
C ALA A 3 -18.40 4.15 -0.97
N ILE A 4 -17.86 3.35 -0.05
CA ILE A 4 -17.58 1.92 -0.27
C ILE A 4 -18.88 1.13 -0.27
N GLU A 5 -19.79 1.41 0.65
CA GLU A 5 -21.12 0.77 0.75
C GLU A 5 -21.92 0.96 -0.53
N HIS A 6 -21.91 2.15 -1.11
CA HIS A 6 -22.58 2.38 -2.37
C HIS A 6 -22.09 1.49 -3.51
N ARG A 7 -20.77 1.30 -3.60
CA ARG A 7 -20.19 0.48 -4.66
C ARG A 7 -20.52 -0.99 -4.49
N LEU A 8 -20.45 -1.50 -3.25
CA LEU A 8 -20.73 -2.90 -2.95
C LEU A 8 -22.23 -3.17 -2.95
N PHE A 9 -23.01 -2.38 -2.24
CA PHE A 9 -24.46 -2.61 -2.11
C PHE A 9 -25.23 -2.43 -3.42
N SER A 10 -24.76 -1.56 -4.32
CA SER A 10 -25.35 -1.49 -5.66
C SER A 10 -25.23 -2.80 -6.43
N LEU A 11 -24.08 -3.49 -6.30
CA LEU A 11 -23.84 -4.78 -6.94
C LEU A 11 -24.64 -5.89 -6.26
N ILE A 12 -24.71 -5.92 -4.92
CA ILE A 12 -25.55 -6.84 -4.16
C ILE A 12 -27.03 -6.66 -4.56
N SER A 13 -27.49 -5.41 -4.64
CA SER A 13 -28.88 -5.13 -5.05
C SER A 13 -29.20 -5.62 -6.47
N LEU A 14 -28.23 -5.59 -7.39
CA LEU A 14 -28.38 -6.18 -8.72
C LEU A 14 -28.51 -7.71 -8.66
N THR A 15 -27.74 -8.36 -7.79
CA THR A 15 -27.79 -9.82 -7.59
C THR A 15 -29.11 -10.25 -6.96
N TRP A 16 -29.75 -9.40 -6.15
CA TRP A 16 -31.04 -9.67 -5.50
C TRP A 16 -32.25 -9.44 -6.39
N ARG A 17 -32.12 -8.78 -7.53
CA ARG A 17 -33.26 -8.50 -8.43
C ARG A 17 -33.96 -9.77 -8.85
N GLY A 18 -35.27 -9.85 -8.57
CA GLY A 18 -36.12 -10.97 -8.93
C GLY A 18 -35.90 -12.24 -8.13
N ARG A 19 -35.13 -12.18 -7.04
CA ARG A 19 -34.89 -13.31 -6.13
C ARG A 19 -35.60 -13.08 -4.80
N PRO A 20 -36.47 -14.01 -4.36
CA PRO A 20 -37.06 -13.92 -3.03
C PRO A 20 -36.02 -14.21 -1.95
N LEU A 21 -35.84 -13.27 -1.02
CA LEU A 21 -34.90 -13.40 0.11
C LEU A 21 -35.62 -14.11 1.30
N ILE A 22 -35.84 -15.39 1.17
CA ILE A 22 -36.70 -16.19 2.08
C ILE A 22 -35.99 -16.76 3.31
N SER A 23 -34.65 -16.75 3.31
CA SER A 23 -33.85 -17.24 4.46
C SER A 23 -32.51 -16.52 4.54
N HIS A 24 -31.89 -16.54 5.73
CA HIS A 24 -30.54 -16.01 5.92
C HIS A 24 -29.52 -16.69 5.00
N GLU A 25 -29.62 -17.97 4.78
CA GLU A 25 -28.74 -18.71 3.87
C GLU A 25 -28.84 -18.20 2.44
N VAL A 26 -30.05 -17.96 1.94
CA VAL A 26 -30.25 -17.37 0.60
C VAL A 26 -29.64 -15.98 0.52
N ILE A 27 -29.78 -15.15 1.56
CA ILE A 27 -29.19 -13.82 1.63
C ILE A 27 -27.67 -13.91 1.57
N VAL A 28 -27.05 -14.72 2.45
CA VAL A 28 -25.58 -14.88 2.53
C VAL A 28 -25.03 -15.41 1.20
N ASN A 29 -25.63 -16.45 0.65
CA ASN A 29 -25.19 -17.06 -0.61
C ASN A 29 -25.32 -16.09 -1.80
N THR A 30 -26.36 -15.27 -1.84
CA THR A 30 -26.52 -14.27 -2.91
C THR A 30 -25.58 -13.07 -2.76
N ILE A 31 -25.23 -12.69 -1.54
CA ILE A 31 -24.15 -11.70 -1.27
C ILE A 31 -22.81 -12.27 -1.73
N ALA A 32 -22.48 -13.50 -1.32
CA ALA A 32 -21.23 -14.16 -1.69
C ALA A 32 -21.09 -14.38 -3.22
N ALA A 33 -22.20 -14.59 -3.91
CA ALA A 33 -22.24 -14.73 -5.38
C ALA A 33 -22.05 -13.40 -6.14
N THR A 34 -21.96 -12.27 -5.43
CA THR A 34 -21.78 -10.97 -6.07
C THR A 34 -20.38 -10.88 -6.70
N THR A 35 -20.32 -10.64 -7.98
CA THR A 35 -19.07 -10.52 -8.74
C THR A 35 -19.13 -9.39 -9.75
N THR A 36 -17.99 -9.02 -10.30
CA THR A 36 -17.85 -8.04 -11.38
C THR A 36 -17.04 -8.64 -12.53
N ARG A 37 -17.14 -8.03 -13.69
CA ARG A 37 -16.32 -8.39 -14.85
C ARG A 37 -14.80 -8.22 -14.57
N THR A 38 -14.44 -7.42 -13.56
CA THR A 38 -13.05 -7.19 -13.14
C THR A 38 -12.58 -8.13 -12.03
N GLY A 39 -13.39 -9.15 -11.67
CA GLY A 39 -13.00 -10.20 -10.73
C GLY A 39 -13.20 -9.83 -9.25
N LEU A 40 -14.24 -9.06 -8.90
CA LEU A 40 -14.59 -8.87 -7.49
C LEU A 40 -14.97 -10.22 -6.87
N THR A 41 -14.36 -10.57 -5.76
CA THR A 41 -14.74 -11.68 -4.90
C THR A 41 -15.32 -11.12 -3.61
N VAL A 42 -16.50 -11.61 -3.23
CA VAL A 42 -17.19 -11.25 -1.99
C VAL A 42 -17.25 -12.47 -1.10
N HIS A 43 -16.79 -12.33 0.12
CA HIS A 43 -16.98 -13.30 1.18
C HIS A 43 -18.10 -12.83 2.09
N ALA A 44 -19.08 -13.67 2.34
CA ALA A 44 -20.22 -13.39 3.22
C ALA A 44 -20.44 -14.57 4.15
N GLU A 45 -20.63 -14.28 5.43
CA GLU A 45 -20.84 -15.25 6.49
C GLU A 45 -21.96 -14.77 7.40
N LEU A 46 -22.77 -15.69 7.91
CA LEU A 46 -23.79 -15.38 8.90
C LEU A 46 -23.13 -15.35 10.28
N ASP A 47 -23.14 -14.19 10.92
CA ASP A 47 -22.78 -14.08 12.32
C ASP A 47 -24.00 -14.46 13.19
N THR A 48 -23.87 -15.55 13.93
CA THR A 48 -24.89 -16.07 14.85
C THR A 48 -24.70 -15.59 16.28
N SER A 49 -23.73 -14.71 16.54
CA SER A 49 -23.47 -14.15 17.85
C SER A 49 -24.68 -13.33 18.33
N GLN A 50 -24.93 -13.39 19.63
CA GLN A 50 -25.97 -12.55 20.24
C GLN A 50 -25.38 -11.19 20.59
N TYR A 51 -25.95 -10.14 20.03
CA TYR A 51 -25.56 -8.77 20.32
C TYR A 51 -26.59 -8.15 21.28
N PRO A 52 -26.16 -7.52 22.38
CA PRO A 52 -27.07 -6.80 23.25
C PRO A 52 -27.72 -5.64 22.49
N THR A 53 -29.05 -5.53 22.59
CA THR A 53 -29.82 -4.43 22.02
C THR A 53 -30.10 -3.37 23.09
N GLY A 54 -30.34 -2.12 22.66
CA GLY A 54 -30.70 -1.04 23.59
C GLY A 54 -29.52 -0.50 24.40
N VAL A 55 -28.29 -0.78 24.01
CA VAL A 55 -27.09 -0.18 24.63
C VAL A 55 -27.06 1.31 24.31
N THR A 56 -27.18 2.14 25.33
CA THR A 56 -27.04 3.61 25.20
C THR A 56 -25.58 3.98 25.37
N ILE A 57 -25.01 4.63 24.39
CA ILE A 57 -23.66 5.19 24.45
C ILE A 57 -23.79 6.66 24.83
N SER A 58 -23.12 7.07 25.89
CA SER A 58 -23.09 8.49 26.32
C SER A 58 -22.21 9.33 25.40
N ASP A 59 -22.47 10.64 25.35
CA ASP A 59 -21.65 11.59 24.59
C ASP A 59 -20.17 11.53 25.02
N GLN A 60 -19.92 11.36 26.32
CA GLN A 60 -18.56 11.17 26.86
C GLN A 60 -17.86 9.93 26.27
N GLN A 61 -18.57 8.83 26.10
CA GLN A 61 -18.02 7.63 25.46
C GLN A 61 -17.79 7.84 23.96
N MET A 62 -18.67 8.58 23.30
CA MET A 62 -18.48 8.95 21.89
C MET A 62 -17.28 9.86 21.68
N ASP A 63 -17.01 10.80 22.61
CA ASP A 63 -15.88 11.73 22.55
C ASP A 63 -14.53 11.03 22.77
N THR A 64 -14.51 9.85 23.38
CA THR A 64 -13.28 9.04 23.51
C THR A 64 -12.90 8.30 22.24
N LEU A 65 -13.81 8.22 21.27
CA LEU A 65 -13.50 7.53 20.01
C LEU A 65 -12.63 8.40 19.09
N PRO A 66 -11.64 7.81 18.43
CA PRO A 66 -10.76 8.53 17.52
C PRO A 66 -11.47 8.82 16.19
N ILE A 67 -12.50 9.66 16.25
CA ILE A 67 -13.34 10.04 15.12
C ILE A 67 -12.90 11.40 14.58
N THR A 68 -12.56 11.47 13.31
CA THR A 68 -12.40 12.72 12.57
C THR A 68 -13.64 12.97 11.73
N ARG A 69 -14.43 13.96 12.12
CA ARG A 69 -15.63 14.37 11.38
C ARG A 69 -15.24 15.20 10.18
N HIS A 70 -15.92 15.00 9.05
CA HIS A 70 -15.71 15.80 7.85
C HIS A 70 -16.50 17.10 7.92
N ASP A 71 -16.00 18.16 7.27
CA ASP A 71 -16.67 19.47 7.21
C ASP A 71 -18.07 19.39 6.57
N TRP A 72 -18.25 18.47 5.64
CA TRP A 72 -19.53 18.24 4.99
C TRP A 72 -20.24 17.05 5.65
N HIS A 73 -21.36 17.31 6.32
CA HIS A 73 -22.19 16.32 7.01
C HIS A 73 -21.39 15.45 8.01
N GLY A 74 -20.63 16.08 8.91
CA GLY A 74 -19.79 15.38 9.90
C GLY A 74 -20.56 14.52 10.90
N GLU A 75 -21.88 14.69 11.00
CA GLU A 75 -22.75 13.87 11.84
C GLU A 75 -22.80 12.41 11.39
N TRP A 76 -22.65 12.12 10.10
CA TRP A 76 -22.62 10.77 9.55
C TRP A 76 -21.46 10.54 8.56
N ASN A 77 -20.72 11.58 8.18
CA ASN A 77 -19.56 11.49 7.31
C ASN A 77 -18.29 11.72 8.12
N TYR A 78 -17.68 10.65 8.59
CA TYR A 78 -16.51 10.68 9.46
C TYR A 78 -15.53 9.56 9.13
N THR A 79 -14.32 9.70 9.62
CA THR A 79 -13.26 8.69 9.57
C THR A 79 -12.98 8.19 10.98
N LEU A 80 -13.06 6.88 11.21
CA LEU A 80 -12.51 6.24 12.39
C LEU A 80 -11.00 6.08 12.18
N ASN A 81 -10.22 6.73 13.02
CA ASN A 81 -8.79 6.55 13.04
C ASN A 81 -8.43 5.34 13.91
N PRO A 82 -7.30 4.66 13.68
CA PRO A 82 -6.80 3.68 14.64
C PRO A 82 -6.67 4.36 16.01
N ALA A 83 -7.11 3.69 17.08
CA ALA A 83 -6.84 4.18 18.42
C ALA A 83 -5.33 4.38 18.58
N ALA A 84 -4.92 5.57 19.06
CA ALA A 84 -3.55 5.74 19.48
C ALA A 84 -3.27 4.70 20.58
N PRO A 85 -2.17 3.94 20.51
CA PRO A 85 -1.80 3.06 21.61
C PRO A 85 -1.71 3.92 22.87
N ALA A 86 -2.27 3.43 23.98
CA ALA A 86 -2.21 4.11 25.27
C ALA A 86 -0.75 4.48 25.57
N ASP A 87 -0.52 5.76 25.82
CA ASP A 87 0.77 6.39 26.00
C ASP A 87 1.55 5.72 27.16
N PRO A 88 2.66 5.03 26.88
CA PRO A 88 3.66 4.77 27.90
C PRO A 88 4.76 5.81 27.77
N GLY A 89 4.55 6.98 28.44
CA GLY A 89 5.62 7.91 28.80
C GLY A 89 6.72 8.15 27.79
N ASP A 90 6.67 9.33 27.15
CA ASP A 90 7.79 10.10 26.65
C ASP A 90 8.99 9.28 26.09
N GLY A 91 8.82 8.82 24.88
CA GLY A 91 9.84 8.21 24.05
C GLY A 91 9.36 8.24 22.63
N ASP A 92 10.05 9.03 21.82
CA ASP A 92 9.89 9.16 20.37
C ASP A 92 10.17 7.80 19.68
N GLU A 93 9.31 6.81 19.93
CA GLU A 93 9.34 5.54 19.23
C GLU A 93 8.37 5.60 18.05
N HIS A 94 8.95 5.90 16.92
CA HIS A 94 8.43 5.55 15.61
C HIS A 94 7.81 4.16 15.69
N LEU A 95 6.48 4.05 15.68
CA LEU A 95 5.76 2.77 15.69
C LEU A 95 6.21 1.96 14.47
N GLU A 96 7.27 1.21 14.66
CA GLU A 96 7.65 0.12 13.77
C GLU A 96 6.48 -0.87 13.75
N ARG A 97 5.88 -1.00 12.59
CA ARG A 97 4.96 -2.12 12.34
C ARG A 97 5.70 -3.39 12.70
N PRO A 98 5.14 -4.26 13.57
CA PRO A 98 5.86 -5.42 14.01
C PRO A 98 6.29 -6.23 12.78
N ASN A 99 7.62 -6.45 12.71
CA ASN A 99 8.29 -7.39 11.84
C ASN A 99 8.43 -7.03 10.34
N ARG A 100 8.70 -5.78 9.99
CA ARG A 100 9.41 -5.51 8.74
C ARG A 100 10.88 -5.25 9.05
N PRO A 101 11.79 -6.08 8.58
CA PRO A 101 13.22 -5.81 8.76
C PRO A 101 13.55 -4.44 8.17
N SER A 102 14.39 -3.68 8.87
CA SER A 102 14.86 -2.37 8.40
C SER A 102 15.35 -2.49 6.96
N ARG A 103 14.82 -1.65 6.07
CA ARG A 103 15.19 -1.64 4.65
C ARG A 103 16.29 -0.65 4.32
N ALA A 104 16.91 -0.05 5.33
CA ALA A 104 17.98 0.93 5.13
C ALA A 104 19.14 0.36 4.27
N TRP A 105 19.40 -0.94 4.35
CA TRP A 105 20.40 -1.63 3.54
C TRP A 105 20.12 -1.61 2.04
N LEU A 106 18.87 -1.46 1.61
CA LEU A 106 18.50 -1.38 0.20
C LEU A 106 19.05 -0.10 -0.48
N CYS A 107 19.37 0.92 0.30
CA CYS A 107 19.97 2.15 -0.20
C CYS A 107 21.50 2.09 -0.23
N HIS A 108 22.10 0.92 0.07
CA HIS A 108 23.55 0.74 0.09
C HIS A 108 24.16 1.06 -1.29
N PRO A 109 25.28 1.81 -1.34
CA PRO A 109 25.92 2.26 -2.60
C PRO A 109 26.23 1.13 -3.59
N ALA A 110 26.67 -0.02 -3.11
CA ALA A 110 26.96 -1.17 -3.95
C ALA A 110 25.71 -1.77 -4.62
N LEU A 111 24.53 -1.69 -3.95
CA LEU A 111 23.26 -2.13 -4.52
C LEU A 111 22.67 -1.10 -5.48
N THR A 112 22.65 0.16 -5.09
CA THR A 112 22.07 1.24 -5.91
C THR A 112 22.99 1.68 -7.06
N GLY A 113 24.30 1.49 -6.91
CA GLY A 113 25.33 1.95 -7.86
C GLY A 113 25.65 3.42 -7.71
N MET A 114 25.28 4.05 -6.59
CA MET A 114 25.56 5.45 -6.30
C MET A 114 25.72 5.67 -4.79
N ASP A 115 26.40 6.74 -4.40
CA ASP A 115 26.51 7.14 -3.00
C ASP A 115 25.15 7.61 -2.43
N THR A 116 25.07 7.67 -1.10
CA THR A 116 23.84 8.02 -0.39
C THR A 116 23.32 9.41 -0.73
N ASN A 117 24.21 10.39 -0.96
CA ASN A 117 23.79 11.75 -1.30
C ASN A 117 23.13 11.79 -2.68
N ARG A 118 23.75 11.14 -3.66
CA ARG A 118 23.19 11.01 -5.02
C ARG A 118 21.87 10.21 -5.01
N TRP A 119 21.77 9.21 -4.15
CA TRP A 119 20.52 8.47 -3.98
C TRP A 119 19.40 9.38 -3.47
N ASN A 120 19.65 10.15 -2.42
CA ASN A 120 18.68 11.08 -1.87
C ASN A 120 18.25 12.14 -2.89
N GLU A 121 19.21 12.72 -3.61
CA GLU A 121 18.94 13.66 -4.70
C GLU A 121 18.09 13.05 -5.82
N LEU A 122 18.36 11.79 -6.17
CA LEU A 122 17.55 11.03 -7.13
C LEU A 122 16.11 10.89 -6.66
N ILE A 123 15.91 10.55 -5.38
CA ILE A 123 14.56 10.39 -4.80
C ILE A 123 13.80 11.71 -4.80
N GLU A 124 14.45 12.82 -4.47
CA GLU A 124 13.82 14.16 -4.52
C GLU A 124 13.40 14.52 -5.95
N LYS A 125 14.27 14.34 -6.93
CA LYS A 125 13.96 14.59 -8.36
C LYS A 125 12.81 13.67 -8.83
N LEU A 126 12.81 12.42 -8.40
CA LEU A 126 11.79 11.45 -8.75
C LEU A 126 10.44 11.82 -8.14
N ASP A 127 10.41 12.36 -6.92
CA ASP A 127 9.18 12.82 -6.28
C ASP A 127 8.56 14.00 -7.05
N VAL A 128 9.35 14.98 -7.43
CA VAL A 128 8.89 16.10 -8.25
C VAL A 128 8.33 15.63 -9.59
N ALA A 129 9.04 14.74 -10.30
CA ALA A 129 8.61 14.21 -11.58
C ALA A 129 7.32 13.39 -11.46
N ARG A 130 7.19 12.58 -10.41
CA ARG A 130 6.01 11.78 -10.12
C ARG A 130 4.81 12.65 -9.77
N HIS A 131 5.01 13.70 -8.96
CA HIS A 131 3.95 14.67 -8.65
C HIS A 131 3.44 15.35 -9.90
N ALA A 132 4.33 15.86 -10.74
CA ALA A 132 3.97 16.51 -12.00
C ALA A 132 3.17 15.56 -12.92
N GLN A 133 3.63 14.33 -13.11
CA GLN A 133 2.93 13.32 -13.93
C GLN A 133 1.55 13.00 -13.36
N ARG A 134 1.44 12.84 -12.03
CA ARG A 134 0.17 12.54 -11.37
C ARG A 134 -0.83 13.69 -11.49
N GLU A 135 -0.40 14.92 -11.28
CA GLU A 135 -1.27 16.10 -11.41
C GLU A 135 -1.73 16.30 -12.87
N ALA A 136 -0.83 16.12 -13.86
CA ALA A 136 -1.19 16.16 -15.26
C ALA A 136 -2.26 15.11 -15.63
N ALA A 137 -2.06 13.86 -15.20
CA ALA A 137 -3.03 12.78 -15.43
C ALA A 137 -4.38 13.03 -14.74
N LEU A 138 -4.35 13.59 -13.52
CA LEU A 138 -5.55 13.91 -12.76
C LEU A 138 -6.27 15.14 -13.34
N HIS A 139 -5.54 16.15 -13.78
CA HIS A 139 -6.09 17.33 -14.45
C HIS A 139 -6.84 16.93 -15.74
N HIS A 140 -6.20 16.09 -16.56
CA HIS A 140 -6.82 15.57 -17.77
C HIS A 140 -8.12 14.78 -17.48
N ARG A 141 -8.10 13.91 -16.44
CA ARG A 141 -9.25 13.09 -16.06
C ARG A 141 -10.40 13.90 -15.45
N ARG A 142 -10.09 14.98 -14.72
CA ARG A 142 -11.08 15.84 -14.03
C ARG A 142 -11.64 16.93 -14.92
N ARG A 143 -11.03 17.22 -16.05
CA ARG A 143 -11.31 18.37 -16.91
C ARG A 143 -11.27 19.72 -16.15
N GLY A 144 -10.41 19.85 -15.14
CA GLY A 144 -10.30 21.08 -14.35
C GLY A 144 -9.42 20.95 -13.11
N ALA A 145 -9.38 22.04 -12.35
CA ALA A 145 -8.56 22.16 -11.13
C ALA A 145 -9.02 21.22 -10.01
N ARG A 146 -8.11 20.97 -9.08
CA ARG A 146 -8.32 20.09 -7.92
C ARG A 146 -9.36 20.68 -6.95
N ARG A 147 -10.31 19.85 -6.50
CA ARG A 147 -11.37 20.22 -5.54
C ARG A 147 -11.08 19.78 -4.10
N THR A 148 -10.09 18.92 -3.88
CA THR A 148 -9.74 18.39 -2.54
C THR A 148 -8.25 18.56 -2.25
N ALA A 149 -7.88 18.74 -0.98
CA ALA A 149 -6.50 18.94 -0.55
C ALA A 149 -5.55 17.80 -0.99
N ALA A 150 -4.26 18.08 -1.08
CA ALA A 150 -3.25 17.09 -1.39
C ALA A 150 -3.13 16.08 -0.23
N GLY A 151 -2.98 14.80 -0.53
CA GLY A 151 -2.71 13.79 0.51
C GLY A 151 -3.93 13.00 1.02
N THR A 152 -5.16 13.30 0.59
CA THR A 152 -6.39 12.59 1.00
C THR A 152 -6.57 11.20 0.39
N GLY A 153 -5.53 10.41 0.25
CA GLY A 153 -5.61 9.06 -0.30
C GLY A 153 -4.98 8.02 0.63
N ARG A 154 -5.34 6.74 0.42
CA ARG A 154 -4.67 5.64 1.11
C ARG A 154 -3.15 5.74 0.94
N LYS A 155 -2.41 5.78 2.04
CA LYS A 155 -0.94 5.76 2.02
C LYS A 155 -0.46 4.49 1.32
N ALA A 156 0.51 4.64 0.43
CA ALA A 156 1.10 3.50 -0.25
C ALA A 156 1.89 2.63 0.75
N VAL A 157 1.83 1.32 0.57
CA VAL A 157 2.55 0.35 1.41
C VAL A 157 4.07 0.53 1.28
N LEU A 158 4.53 0.90 0.09
CA LEU A 158 5.93 1.20 -0.22
C LEU A 158 6.10 2.70 -0.44
N ASP A 159 7.16 3.26 0.12
CA ASP A 159 7.56 4.64 -0.13
C ASP A 159 8.18 4.82 -1.52
N LEU A 160 8.68 6.01 -1.82
CA LEU A 160 9.26 6.31 -3.12
C LEU A 160 10.65 5.71 -3.28
N ALA A 161 11.44 5.64 -2.20
CA ALA A 161 12.75 5.01 -2.20
C ALA A 161 12.66 3.51 -2.45
N ASP A 162 11.72 2.81 -1.82
CA ASP A 162 11.40 1.41 -2.09
C ASP A 162 11.08 1.16 -3.57
N ARG A 163 10.24 2.03 -4.16
CA ARG A 163 9.84 1.92 -5.57
C ARG A 163 10.99 2.17 -6.54
N ALA A 164 11.84 3.14 -6.20
CA ALA A 164 13.06 3.39 -6.96
C ALA A 164 14.01 2.18 -6.86
N ALA A 165 14.23 1.64 -5.64
CA ALA A 165 15.07 0.48 -5.41
C ALA A 165 14.61 -0.76 -6.20
N ILE A 166 13.31 -1.09 -6.18
CA ILE A 166 12.73 -2.17 -6.99
C ILE A 166 13.10 -2.01 -8.47
N THR A 167 12.96 -0.79 -9.00
CA THR A 167 13.21 -0.52 -10.42
C THR A 167 14.69 -0.55 -10.75
N VAL A 168 15.54 -0.02 -9.87
CA VAL A 168 17.00 -0.04 -10.00
C VAL A 168 17.52 -1.48 -9.94
N PHE A 169 17.08 -2.29 -8.99
CA PHE A 169 17.50 -3.68 -8.85
C PHE A 169 17.07 -4.54 -10.04
N TYR A 170 15.84 -4.32 -10.54
CA TYR A 170 15.37 -4.97 -11.76
C TYR A 170 16.31 -4.74 -12.94
N GLN A 171 16.82 -3.51 -13.10
CA GLN A 171 17.68 -3.13 -14.22
C GLN A 171 19.15 -3.47 -13.98
N ARG A 172 19.67 -3.35 -12.76
CA ARG A 172 21.08 -3.59 -12.44
C ARG A 172 21.43 -5.08 -12.36
N PHE A 173 20.59 -5.88 -11.70
CA PHE A 173 20.87 -7.27 -11.37
C PHE A 173 19.99 -8.25 -12.16
N SER A 174 19.18 -7.75 -13.08
CA SER A 174 18.24 -8.58 -13.86
C SER A 174 17.35 -9.47 -12.98
N VAL A 175 17.01 -8.99 -11.77
CA VAL A 175 16.21 -9.72 -10.79
C VAL A 175 14.79 -9.93 -11.32
N SER A 176 14.23 -11.12 -11.12
CA SER A 176 12.85 -11.40 -11.53
C SER A 176 11.84 -10.57 -10.73
N GLN A 177 10.72 -10.21 -11.34
CA GLN A 177 9.65 -9.49 -10.64
C GLN A 177 9.09 -10.30 -9.46
N ARG A 178 9.12 -11.62 -9.54
CA ARG A 178 8.72 -12.53 -8.46
C ARG A 178 9.67 -12.42 -7.27
N THR A 179 10.96 -12.40 -7.52
CA THR A 179 12.01 -12.26 -6.48
C THR A 179 11.90 -10.89 -5.81
N LEU A 180 11.72 -9.81 -6.58
CA LEU A 180 11.51 -8.47 -6.05
C LEU A 180 10.22 -8.40 -5.21
N ALA A 181 9.16 -9.06 -5.67
CA ALA A 181 7.91 -9.12 -4.92
C ALA A 181 8.09 -9.77 -3.54
N ALA A 182 8.81 -10.89 -3.49
CA ALA A 182 9.14 -11.57 -2.23
C ALA A 182 10.03 -10.69 -1.33
N LEU A 183 11.08 -10.07 -1.88
CA LEU A 183 12.01 -9.21 -1.13
C LEU A 183 11.32 -8.00 -0.48
N PHE A 184 10.34 -7.42 -1.17
CA PHE A 184 9.60 -6.23 -0.69
C PHE A 184 8.26 -6.55 -0.01
N GLY A 185 7.89 -7.83 0.10
CA GLY A 185 6.63 -8.27 0.71
C GLY A 185 5.39 -7.75 -0.03
N ILE A 186 5.42 -7.77 -1.36
CA ILE A 186 4.33 -7.33 -2.24
C ILE A 186 3.96 -8.41 -3.25
N THR A 187 2.90 -8.23 -4.00
CA THR A 187 2.55 -9.14 -5.09
C THR A 187 3.42 -8.90 -6.33
N GLN A 188 3.64 -9.93 -7.16
CA GLN A 188 4.35 -9.81 -8.43
C GLN A 188 3.70 -8.74 -9.34
N GLN A 189 2.38 -8.66 -9.36
CA GLN A 189 1.65 -7.64 -10.11
C GLN A 189 1.95 -6.22 -9.61
N SER A 190 2.11 -6.06 -8.29
CA SER A 190 2.52 -4.77 -7.71
C SER A 190 3.95 -4.40 -8.12
N ALA A 191 4.88 -5.36 -8.10
CA ALA A 191 6.25 -5.15 -8.57
C ALA A 191 6.28 -4.76 -10.05
N HIS A 192 5.52 -5.47 -10.90
CA HIS A 192 5.35 -5.13 -12.31
C HIS A 192 4.87 -3.69 -12.51
N ASN A 193 3.80 -3.30 -11.81
CA ASN A 193 3.22 -1.97 -11.93
C ASN A 193 4.20 -0.87 -11.45
N ILE A 194 4.96 -1.14 -10.39
CA ILE A 194 5.98 -0.20 -9.88
C ILE A 194 7.05 0.01 -10.95
N ILE A 195 7.62 -1.05 -11.51
CA ILE A 195 8.65 -0.98 -12.54
C ILE A 195 8.13 -0.23 -13.77
N ARG A 196 6.92 -0.58 -14.24
CA ARG A 196 6.29 0.04 -15.40
C ARG A 196 6.08 1.55 -15.23
N LEU A 197 5.74 2.00 -14.01
CA LEU A 197 5.48 3.42 -13.72
C LEU A 197 6.75 4.20 -13.36
N THR A 198 7.71 3.57 -12.68
CA THR A 198 8.91 4.27 -12.19
C THR A 198 10.03 4.35 -13.23
N ARG A 199 10.18 3.32 -14.07
CA ARG A 199 11.22 3.30 -15.11
C ARG A 199 11.19 4.51 -16.06
N PRO A 200 10.03 4.92 -16.63
CA PRO A 200 9.98 6.11 -17.48
C PRO A 200 10.30 7.40 -16.71
N LEU A 201 9.93 7.49 -15.42
CA LEU A 201 10.26 8.65 -14.59
C LEU A 201 11.77 8.77 -14.35
N LEU A 202 12.45 7.64 -14.07
CA LEU A 202 13.92 7.60 -13.96
C LEU A 202 14.58 8.09 -15.26
N ALA A 203 14.09 7.69 -16.41
CA ALA A 203 14.59 8.15 -17.71
C ALA A 203 14.37 9.66 -17.91
N VAL A 204 13.20 10.20 -17.52
CA VAL A 204 12.90 11.64 -17.62
C VAL A 204 13.85 12.49 -16.77
N ILE A 205 14.22 12.01 -15.57
CA ILE A 205 15.20 12.72 -14.71
C ILE A 205 16.66 12.44 -15.10
N GLY A 206 16.89 11.76 -16.23
CA GLY A 206 18.23 11.50 -16.78
C GLY A 206 19.00 10.38 -16.09
N TYR A 207 18.31 9.50 -15.35
CA TYR A 207 18.95 8.37 -14.68
C TYR A 207 18.64 7.05 -15.37
N THR A 208 19.70 6.34 -15.76
CA THR A 208 19.64 4.96 -16.28
C THR A 208 20.56 4.08 -15.44
N PRO A 209 20.01 3.10 -14.70
CA PRO A 209 20.84 2.20 -13.92
C PRO A 209 21.79 1.40 -14.79
N GLN A 210 23.08 1.40 -14.43
CA GLN A 210 24.09 0.59 -15.13
C GLN A 210 23.97 -0.88 -14.68
N PRO A 211 23.97 -1.84 -15.60
CA PRO A 211 23.99 -3.27 -15.26
C PRO A 211 25.22 -3.60 -14.39
N ALA A 212 25.02 -4.39 -13.35
CA ALA A 212 26.10 -4.85 -12.48
C ALA A 212 26.85 -6.08 -13.04
N GLY A 213 26.37 -6.67 -14.15
CA GLY A 213 26.93 -7.89 -14.71
C GLY A 213 26.64 -9.17 -13.93
N ILE A 214 25.77 -9.07 -12.92
CA ILE A 214 25.37 -10.15 -12.02
C ILE A 214 23.88 -10.38 -12.20
N HIS A 215 23.48 -11.67 -12.28
CA HIS A 215 22.08 -12.08 -12.34
C HIS A 215 21.69 -12.75 -11.03
N LEU A 216 20.69 -12.21 -10.35
CA LEU A 216 20.20 -12.69 -9.06
C LEU A 216 18.75 -13.18 -9.24
N ASN A 217 18.56 -14.50 -9.27
CA ASN A 217 17.27 -15.10 -9.62
C ASN A 217 16.37 -15.35 -8.42
N THR A 218 16.96 -15.53 -7.23
CA THR A 218 16.24 -15.88 -6.01
C THR A 218 16.42 -14.81 -4.92
N GLN A 219 15.53 -14.79 -3.93
CA GLN A 219 15.66 -13.93 -2.77
C GLN A 219 16.93 -14.29 -1.98
N ALA A 220 17.24 -15.59 -1.85
CA ALA A 220 18.42 -16.06 -1.13
C ALA A 220 19.71 -15.56 -1.81
N GLU A 221 19.81 -15.66 -3.13
CA GLU A 221 20.97 -15.12 -3.89
C GLU A 221 21.12 -13.61 -3.70
N PHE A 222 20.00 -12.87 -3.69
CA PHE A 222 20.02 -11.42 -3.48
C PHE A 222 20.47 -11.05 -2.07
N THR A 223 19.95 -11.72 -1.04
CA THR A 223 20.32 -11.49 0.36
C THR A 223 21.77 -11.90 0.62
N GLN A 224 22.22 -13.01 0.04
CA GLN A 224 23.62 -13.44 0.15
C GLN A 224 24.55 -12.41 -0.50
N HIS A 225 24.24 -11.97 -1.72
CA HIS A 225 25.02 -10.93 -2.39
C HIS A 225 25.06 -9.62 -1.56
N ALA A 226 23.93 -9.22 -0.95
CA ALA A 226 23.88 -8.05 -0.08
C ALA A 226 24.72 -8.21 1.19
N ALA A 227 24.82 -9.42 1.74
CA ALA A 227 25.71 -9.73 2.85
C ALA A 227 27.19 -9.71 2.43
N ASP A 228 27.52 -10.28 1.28
CA ASP A 228 28.89 -10.36 0.74
C ASP A 228 29.48 -8.95 0.48
N ILE A 229 28.65 -8.00 0.07
CA ILE A 229 29.07 -6.60 -0.15
C ILE A 229 28.95 -5.73 1.11
N GLY A 230 28.60 -6.33 2.27
CA GLY A 230 28.48 -5.63 3.55
C GLY A 230 27.27 -4.71 3.67
N ALA A 231 26.28 -4.83 2.78
CA ALA A 231 25.03 -4.08 2.85
C ALA A 231 24.08 -4.62 3.92
N LEU A 232 24.15 -5.92 4.21
CA LEU A 232 23.40 -6.62 5.26
C LEU A 232 24.34 -7.22 6.29
N THR A 233 23.98 -7.13 7.57
CA THR A 233 24.63 -7.93 8.60
C THR A 233 24.10 -9.37 8.55
N PRO A 234 24.88 -10.38 9.03
CA PRO A 234 24.43 -11.78 9.05
C PRO A 234 23.09 -11.99 9.77
N ASP A 235 22.83 -11.26 10.85
CA ASP A 235 21.59 -11.33 11.60
C ASP A 235 20.41 -10.77 10.80
N GLN A 236 20.62 -9.68 10.07
CA GLN A 236 19.61 -9.10 9.17
C GLN A 236 19.33 -10.00 7.97
N ALA A 237 20.34 -10.69 7.43
CA ALA A 237 20.16 -11.63 6.32
C ALA A 237 19.23 -12.79 6.71
N ASN A 238 19.37 -13.31 7.93
CA ASN A 238 18.49 -14.35 8.45
C ASN A 238 17.04 -13.87 8.65
N GLN A 239 16.81 -12.60 9.00
CA GLN A 239 15.46 -12.04 9.17
C GLN A 239 14.74 -11.75 7.85
N VAL A 240 15.45 -11.53 6.76
CA VAL A 240 14.86 -11.24 5.44
C VAL A 240 14.44 -12.52 4.72
N CYS A 241 14.98 -13.68 5.08
CA CYS A 241 14.68 -14.98 4.46
C CYS A 241 13.42 -15.68 5.02
N TYR A 242 12.79 -15.14 6.06
CA TYR A 242 11.52 -15.62 6.63
C TYR A 242 10.42 -14.57 6.40
#